data_b3781202fbaaeb9bc911af28a4851b70
#
_entry.id   b3781202fbaaeb9bc911af28a4851b70
#
_cell.length_a   1.000
_cell.length_b   1.000
_cell.length_c   1.000
_cell.angle_alpha   90.00
_cell.angle_beta   90.00
_cell.angle_gamma   90.00
#
_symmetry.space_group_name_H-M   'P 1'
#
loop_
_entity.id
_entity.type
_entity.pdbx_description
1 polymer ?
#
loop_
_entity_poly.entity_id
_entity_poly.type
_entity_poly.pdbx_seq_one_letter_code
_entity_poly.pdbx_strand_id
1 'polypeptide(L)'
;WSKTQHISRKCYLVDNGPGTESDIPTSGLKPELDNFDYTKEQSEEGYKNFTVIQCKMKSIEWLYLAAKGHRRAKFDLENNKDNWLIP
;
A
#
# COMPACT_ATOMS: atom_id res chain seq x y z
N TRP A 1 -1.22 -8.24 10.85
CA TRP A 1 -1.90 -9.46 10.35
C TRP A 1 -3.02 -9.93 11.26
N SER A 2 -2.76 -10.14 12.53
CA SER A 2 -3.75 -10.69 13.48
C SER A 2 -5.06 -9.89 13.56
N LYS A 3 -5.00 -8.58 13.35
CA LYS A 3 -6.16 -7.68 13.34
C LYS A 3 -6.80 -7.53 11.96
N THR A 4 -6.24 -8.14 10.92
CA THR A 4 -6.77 -8.08 9.57
C THR A 4 -8.00 -8.99 9.46
N GLN A 5 -9.08 -8.51 8.86
CA GLN A 5 -10.23 -9.33 8.56
C GLN A 5 -9.83 -10.44 7.57
N HIS A 6 -10.34 -11.65 7.75
CA HIS A 6 -9.94 -12.78 6.91
C HIS A 6 -10.29 -12.57 5.42
N ILE A 7 -11.36 -11.84 5.11
CA ILE A 7 -11.70 -11.47 3.74
C ILE A 7 -10.60 -10.63 3.06
N SER A 8 -9.93 -9.77 3.83
CA SER A 8 -8.83 -8.93 3.34
C SER A 8 -7.53 -9.73 3.13
N ARG A 9 -7.45 -10.93 3.67
CA ARG A 9 -6.27 -11.81 3.52
C ARG A 9 -6.26 -12.56 2.20
N LYS A 10 -7.38 -12.57 1.49
CA LYS A 10 -7.57 -13.32 0.26
C LYS A 10 -6.52 -13.00 -0.81
N CYS A 11 -6.17 -11.72 -0.96
CA CYS A 11 -5.16 -11.29 -1.93
C CYS A 11 -3.75 -11.84 -1.67
N TYR A 12 -3.49 -12.33 -0.46
CA TYR A 12 -2.18 -12.94 -0.09
C TYR A 12 -2.16 -14.46 -0.29
N LEU A 13 -3.26 -15.07 -0.75
CA LEU A 13 -3.39 -16.52 -0.94
C LEU A 13 -3.07 -16.98 -2.35
N VAL A 14 -2.59 -16.09 -3.20
CA VAL A 14 -2.19 -16.40 -4.58
C VAL A 14 -0.92 -17.25 -4.62
N ASP A 15 -0.86 -18.20 -5.53
CA ASP A 15 0.29 -19.10 -5.67
C ASP A 15 1.46 -18.42 -6.39
N ASN A 16 1.17 -17.55 -7.35
CA ASN A 16 2.17 -16.85 -8.15
C ASN A 16 2.26 -15.38 -7.75
N GLY A 17 3.46 -14.80 -7.88
CA GLY A 17 3.68 -13.39 -7.59
C GLY A 17 2.92 -12.45 -8.52
N PRO A 18 2.64 -11.20 -8.06
CA PRO A 18 2.02 -10.18 -8.90
C PRO A 18 2.80 -9.95 -10.20
N GLY A 19 2.11 -9.79 -11.30
CA GLY A 19 2.72 -9.58 -12.62
C GLY A 19 3.11 -10.85 -13.37
N THR A 20 2.89 -12.04 -12.79
CA THR A 20 3.07 -13.30 -13.52
C THR A 20 2.07 -13.37 -14.69
N GLU A 21 2.56 -13.72 -15.87
CA GLU A 21 1.73 -13.85 -17.07
C GLU A 21 0.73 -15.00 -16.91
N SER A 22 -0.45 -14.83 -17.49
CA SER A 22 -1.52 -15.82 -17.52
C SER A 22 -2.20 -15.84 -18.89
N ASP A 23 -2.51 -17.02 -19.40
CA ASP A 23 -3.20 -17.18 -20.66
C ASP A 23 -4.71 -16.86 -20.60
N ILE A 24 -5.24 -16.74 -19.39
CA ILE A 24 -6.67 -16.47 -19.15
C ILE A 24 -6.84 -15.41 -18.06
N PRO A 25 -7.96 -14.69 -18.05
CA PRO A 25 -8.34 -13.86 -16.90
C PRO A 25 -8.46 -14.72 -15.64
N THR A 26 -7.72 -14.38 -14.58
CA THR A 26 -7.72 -15.14 -13.32
C THR A 26 -7.43 -14.25 -12.13
N SER A 27 -7.95 -14.63 -10.96
CA SER A 27 -7.57 -14.04 -9.69
C SER A 27 -6.20 -14.54 -9.18
N GLY A 28 -5.67 -15.62 -9.77
CA GLY A 28 -4.48 -16.33 -9.29
C GLY A 28 -4.72 -17.20 -8.06
N LEU A 29 -5.96 -17.24 -7.56
CA LEU A 29 -6.34 -18.08 -6.44
C LEU A 29 -6.65 -19.51 -6.89
N LYS A 30 -6.46 -20.47 -5.99
CA LYS A 30 -6.95 -21.83 -6.21
C LYS A 30 -8.49 -21.80 -6.31
N PRO A 31 -9.09 -22.66 -7.14
CA PRO A 31 -10.56 -22.67 -7.34
C PRO A 31 -11.37 -22.75 -6.03
N GLU A 32 -10.91 -23.53 -5.06
CA GLU A 32 -11.55 -23.67 -3.75
C GLU A 32 -11.49 -22.39 -2.89
N LEU A 33 -10.56 -21.46 -3.19
CA LEU A 33 -10.40 -20.20 -2.50
C LEU A 33 -10.99 -19.00 -3.26
N ASP A 34 -11.38 -19.21 -4.51
CA ASP A 34 -11.89 -18.14 -5.39
C ASP A 34 -13.37 -17.81 -5.14
N ASN A 35 -13.95 -18.33 -4.07
CA ASN A 35 -15.26 -17.99 -3.56
C ASN A 35 -15.15 -17.36 -2.17
N PHE A 36 -16.28 -17.00 -1.55
CA PHE A 36 -16.28 -16.37 -0.22
C PHE A 36 -16.17 -17.36 0.94
N ASP A 37 -16.17 -18.66 0.67
CA ASP A 37 -16.29 -19.73 1.68
C ASP A 37 -14.92 -20.31 2.08
N TYR A 38 -13.98 -19.47 2.47
CA TYR A 38 -12.72 -19.95 3.05
C TYR A 38 -12.66 -19.66 4.54
N THR A 39 -12.03 -20.54 5.29
CA THR A 39 -11.91 -20.43 6.74
C THR A 39 -10.80 -19.49 7.16
N LYS A 40 -10.83 -19.03 8.40
CA LYS A 40 -9.75 -18.24 8.98
C LYS A 40 -8.41 -18.99 8.92
N GLU A 41 -8.42 -20.29 9.18
CA GLU A 41 -7.24 -21.17 9.14
C GLU A 41 -6.66 -21.23 7.72
N GLN A 42 -7.49 -21.38 6.70
CA GLN A 42 -7.04 -21.32 5.30
C GLN A 42 -6.41 -19.96 4.96
N SER A 43 -6.91 -18.87 5.54
CA SER A 43 -6.36 -17.53 5.33
C SER A 43 -4.98 -17.33 5.94
N GLU A 44 -4.58 -18.11 6.93
CA GLU A 44 -3.27 -18.02 7.58
C GLU A 44 -2.10 -18.35 6.64
N GLU A 45 -2.30 -19.14 5.60
CA GLU A 45 -1.28 -19.42 4.59
C GLU A 45 -0.80 -18.16 3.86
N GLY A 46 -1.63 -17.13 3.77
CA GLY A 46 -1.26 -15.84 3.19
C GLY A 46 -0.26 -15.03 4.00
N TYR A 47 -0.02 -15.38 5.27
CA TYR A 47 0.88 -14.62 6.14
C TYR A 47 2.30 -14.51 5.59
N LYS A 48 2.80 -15.55 4.96
CA LYS A 48 4.14 -15.57 4.33
C LYS A 48 4.31 -14.53 3.20
N ASN A 49 3.20 -14.11 2.59
CA ASN A 49 3.18 -13.12 1.51
C ASN A 49 2.84 -11.70 2.01
N PHE A 50 2.54 -11.55 3.31
CA PHE A 50 2.16 -10.28 3.91
C PHE A 50 3.39 -9.44 4.22
N THR A 51 3.37 -8.19 3.79
CA THR A 51 4.43 -7.24 4.07
C THR A 51 3.84 -5.92 4.53
N VAL A 52 4.45 -5.32 5.53
CA VAL A 52 4.13 -3.97 6.00
C VAL A 52 5.26 -3.03 5.59
N ILE A 53 4.90 -1.97 4.88
CA ILE A 53 5.83 -0.89 4.55
C ILE A 53 5.45 0.30 5.41
N GLN A 54 6.37 0.72 6.28
CA GLN A 54 6.22 1.91 7.11
C GLN A 54 7.10 3.03 6.58
N CYS A 55 6.47 4.11 6.10
CA CYS A 55 7.17 5.30 5.64
C CYS A 55 7.07 6.39 6.71
N LYS A 56 8.20 6.87 7.19
CA LYS A 56 8.28 8.03 8.08
C LYS A 56 8.69 9.25 7.27
N MET A 57 7.78 10.19 7.14
CA MET A 57 8.08 11.45 6.48
C MET A 57 9.02 12.31 7.34
N LYS A 58 10.12 12.76 6.75
CA LYS A 58 11.10 13.65 7.39
C LYS A 58 10.85 15.12 7.08
N SER A 59 10.35 15.38 5.87
CA SER A 59 10.00 16.73 5.44
C SER A 59 8.88 16.69 4.41
N ILE A 60 8.18 17.81 4.28
CA ILE A 60 7.17 18.04 3.25
C ILE A 60 7.51 19.36 2.58
N GLU A 61 7.49 19.40 1.25
CA GLU A 61 7.53 20.65 0.50
C GLU A 61 6.16 20.91 -0.15
N TRP A 62 5.73 22.15 -0.05
CA TRP A 62 4.51 22.64 -0.66
C TRP A 62 4.86 23.66 -1.74
N LEU A 63 4.26 23.51 -2.92
CA LEU A 63 4.41 24.43 -4.03
C LEU A 63 3.03 24.84 -4.54
N TYR A 64 2.74 26.13 -4.47
CA TYR A 64 1.56 26.73 -5.03
C TYR A 64 1.91 27.44 -6.36
N LEU A 65 1.25 27.03 -7.43
CA LEU A 65 1.43 27.61 -8.75
C LEU A 65 0.34 28.67 -9.03
N ALA A 66 0.75 29.90 -9.21
CA ALA A 66 -0.14 31.01 -9.48
C ALA A 66 0.43 31.96 -10.55
N ALA A 67 -0.42 32.49 -11.41
CA ALA A 67 -0.03 33.48 -12.43
C ALA A 67 0.60 34.75 -11.83
N LYS A 68 0.20 35.13 -10.62
CA LYS A 68 0.75 36.29 -9.87
C LYS A 68 2.10 36.00 -9.20
N GLY A 69 2.63 34.81 -9.38
CA GLY A 69 3.86 34.36 -8.75
C GLY A 69 3.62 33.14 -7.85
N HIS A 70 4.54 32.19 -7.91
CA HIS A 70 4.47 30.96 -7.14
C HIS A 70 4.82 31.20 -5.66
N ARG A 71 4.46 30.25 -4.82
CA ARG A 71 4.84 30.20 -3.40
C ARG A 71 5.35 28.83 -3.08
N ARG A 72 6.41 28.74 -2.28
CA ARG A 72 7.00 27.46 -1.86
C ARG A 72 7.29 27.50 -0.37
N ALA A 73 7.01 26.40 0.30
CA ALA A 73 7.33 26.22 1.70
C ALA A 73 7.91 24.83 1.97
N LYS A 74 8.74 24.71 2.97
CA LYS A 74 9.27 23.43 3.46
C LYS A 74 8.96 23.30 4.94
N PHE A 75 8.46 22.14 5.30
CA PHE A 75 8.15 21.73 6.66
C PHE A 75 9.11 20.60 7.06
N ASP A 76 10.04 20.90 7.97
CA ASP A 76 10.97 19.92 8.52
C ASP A 76 10.31 19.27 9.74
N LEU A 77 9.83 18.02 9.55
CA LEU A 77 9.11 17.30 10.58
C LEU A 77 10.01 16.69 11.65
N GLU A 78 11.31 16.55 11.38
CA GLU A 78 12.27 16.04 12.36
C GLU A 78 12.69 17.13 13.35
N ASN A 79 12.85 18.36 12.88
CA ASN A 79 13.32 19.49 13.68
C ASN A 79 12.21 20.48 14.05
N ASN A 80 10.97 20.18 13.65
CA ASN A 80 9.80 21.03 13.86
C ASN A 80 10.04 22.49 13.40
N LYS A 81 10.52 22.63 12.16
CA LYS A 81 10.91 23.91 11.59
C LYS A 81 10.26 24.14 10.23
N ASP A 82 9.65 25.30 10.05
CA ASP A 82 8.95 25.69 8.84
C ASP A 82 9.64 26.86 8.19
N ASN A 83 9.81 26.81 6.87
CA ASN A 83 10.48 27.88 6.12
C ASN A 83 9.75 28.16 4.80
N TRP A 84 9.65 29.43 4.47
CA TRP A 84 9.37 29.83 3.09
C TRP A 84 10.60 29.64 2.23
N LEU A 85 10.41 29.18 1.01
CA LEU A 85 11.47 29.03 0.02
C LEU A 85 11.13 29.85 -1.22
N ILE A 86 12.17 30.27 -1.93
CA ILE A 86 11.97 30.82 -3.27
C ILE A 86 11.53 29.66 -4.19
N PRO A 87 10.48 29.85 -4.97
CA PRO A 87 9.93 28.81 -5.86
C PRO A 87 10.90 28.39 -6.95
#